data_aa24ba14104b7fd80feabe42158f9934
#
_entry.id   aa24ba14104b7fd80feabe42158f9934
#
_cell.length_a   1.000
_cell.length_b   1.000
_cell.length_c   1.000
_cell.angle_alpha   90.00
_cell.angle_beta   90.00
_cell.angle_gamma   90.00
#
_symmetry.space_group_name_H-M   'P 1'
#
loop_
_entity.id
_entity.type
_entity.pdbx_description
1 polymer ?
#
loop_
_entity_poly.entity_id
_entity_poly.type
_entity_poly.pdbx_seq_one_letter_code
_entity_poly.pdbx_strand_id
1 'polypeptide(L)'
;MDSKKYRFETLQIHAGLQPDEPTGARGVAIYPTAAYRFKNCDHAARLFELSEGGNIYTRLQNPTTTAYEQRIAALYGAVGALAVSSGMSAILIAVLSLAAEGDNIVASPFLYGGTYNQFRTCLLYTSPSPRDGAT
;
A
#
# COMPACT_ATOMS: atom_id res chain seq x y z
N MET A 1 -13.33 -11.29 4.23
CA MET A 1 -14.22 -12.07 3.32
C MET A 1 -13.34 -13.02 2.54
N ASP A 2 -13.62 -14.31 2.56
CA ASP A 2 -12.79 -15.30 1.86
C ASP A 2 -12.98 -15.19 0.34
N SER A 3 -11.93 -14.73 -0.37
CA SER A 3 -11.95 -14.51 -1.83
C SER A 3 -12.24 -15.78 -2.63
N LYS A 4 -11.93 -16.96 -2.07
CA LYS A 4 -12.17 -18.25 -2.72
C LYS A 4 -13.65 -18.66 -2.71
N LYS A 5 -14.47 -18.04 -1.87
CA LYS A 5 -15.87 -18.42 -1.65
C LYS A 5 -16.88 -17.59 -2.43
N TYR A 6 -16.46 -16.43 -2.94
CA TYR A 6 -17.34 -15.47 -3.61
C TYR A 6 -16.89 -15.20 -5.03
N ARG A 7 -17.86 -14.85 -5.90
CA ARG A 7 -17.59 -14.45 -7.28
C ARG A 7 -16.93 -13.07 -7.31
N PHE A 8 -16.20 -12.79 -8.37
CA PHE A 8 -15.49 -11.53 -8.60
C PHE A 8 -16.42 -10.31 -8.45
N GLU A 9 -17.61 -10.35 -9.02
CA GLU A 9 -18.62 -9.29 -8.96
C GLU A 9 -19.08 -9.02 -7.51
N THR A 10 -19.21 -10.07 -6.71
CA THR A 10 -19.55 -9.95 -5.28
C THR A 10 -18.42 -9.30 -4.50
N LEU A 11 -17.18 -9.68 -4.79
CA LEU A 11 -16.00 -9.11 -4.13
C LEU A 11 -15.82 -7.63 -4.47
N GLN A 12 -16.08 -7.22 -5.72
CA GLN A 12 -16.01 -5.82 -6.13
C GLN A 12 -16.90 -4.90 -5.28
N ILE A 13 -18.03 -5.41 -4.82
CA ILE A 13 -19.00 -4.62 -4.05
C ILE A 13 -18.76 -4.75 -2.55
N HIS A 14 -18.49 -5.95 -2.06
CA HIS A 14 -18.57 -6.27 -0.63
C HIS A 14 -17.23 -6.49 0.06
N ALA A 15 -16.14 -6.79 -0.66
CA ALA A 15 -14.84 -6.99 -0.02
C ALA A 15 -14.30 -5.70 0.58
N GLY A 16 -13.66 -5.78 1.74
CA GLY A 16 -13.16 -4.62 2.48
C GLY A 16 -14.25 -3.77 3.14
N LEU A 17 -15.52 -4.18 3.02
CA LEU A 17 -16.62 -3.47 3.66
C LEU A 17 -16.80 -4.00 5.08
N GLN A 18 -16.60 -3.13 6.07
CA GLN A 18 -17.00 -3.35 7.45
C GLN A 18 -18.22 -2.46 7.73
N PRO A 19 -19.32 -2.99 8.29
CA PRO A 19 -20.43 -2.15 8.73
C PRO A 19 -19.92 -1.12 9.74
N ASP A 20 -20.38 0.12 9.60
CA ASP A 20 -20.10 1.17 10.58
C ASP A 20 -20.92 0.90 11.83
N GLU A 21 -20.29 0.39 12.89
CA GLU A 21 -20.99 -0.01 14.11
C GLU A 21 -21.82 1.13 14.74
N PRO A 22 -21.33 2.40 14.79
CA PRO A 22 -22.12 3.49 15.38
C PRO A 22 -23.39 3.83 14.62
N THR A 23 -23.41 3.71 13.31
CA THR A 23 -24.53 4.16 12.47
C THR A 23 -25.26 3.04 11.73
N GLY A 24 -24.64 1.85 11.65
CA GLY A 24 -25.11 0.74 10.82
C GLY A 24 -25.03 1.01 9.31
N ALA A 25 -24.28 2.02 8.89
CA ALA A 25 -24.11 2.38 7.49
C ALA A 25 -23.47 1.25 6.70
N ARG A 26 -24.01 0.97 5.50
CA ARG A 26 -23.49 -0.07 4.61
C ARG A 26 -22.37 0.42 3.67
N GLY A 27 -22.28 1.72 3.46
CA GLY A 27 -21.23 2.35 2.66
C GLY A 27 -19.92 2.44 3.43
N VAL A 28 -18.79 2.47 2.71
CA VAL A 28 -17.49 2.81 3.32
C VAL A 28 -17.55 4.26 3.78
N ALA A 29 -17.33 4.49 5.07
CA ALA A 29 -17.25 5.84 5.61
C ALA A 29 -16.01 6.56 5.06
N ILE A 30 -16.14 7.84 4.76
CA ILE A 30 -15.03 8.70 4.33
C ILE A 30 -14.48 9.42 5.56
N TYR A 31 -13.23 9.16 5.91
CA TYR A 31 -12.54 9.77 7.06
C TYR A 31 -11.56 10.85 6.60
N PRO A 32 -12.02 12.09 6.37
CA PRO A 32 -11.17 13.21 5.95
C PRO A 32 -10.42 13.80 7.16
N THR A 33 -9.59 13.00 7.80
CA THR A 33 -8.82 13.38 8.98
C THR A 33 -7.36 13.04 8.83
N ALA A 34 -6.48 13.81 9.43
CA ALA A 34 -5.04 13.55 9.47
C ALA A 34 -4.63 12.71 10.68
N ALA A 35 -5.26 12.93 11.84
CA ALA A 35 -4.85 12.32 13.11
C ALA A 35 -6.06 11.70 13.85
N TYR A 36 -5.76 10.77 14.73
CA TYR A 36 -6.75 10.04 15.52
C TYR A 36 -6.50 10.22 17.02
N ARG A 37 -7.57 10.21 17.81
CA ARG A 37 -7.50 10.35 19.26
C ARG A 37 -7.15 9.02 19.91
N PHE A 38 -6.18 9.03 20.80
CA PHE A 38 -5.87 7.89 21.66
C PHE A 38 -6.77 7.87 22.91
N LYS A 39 -6.99 6.68 23.44
CA LYS A 39 -7.79 6.50 24.68
C LYS A 39 -7.00 7.03 25.90
N ASN A 40 -5.71 6.72 25.98
CA ASN A 40 -4.76 7.14 27.00
C ASN A 40 -3.32 6.96 26.48
N CYS A 41 -2.32 7.29 27.28
CA CYS A 41 -0.90 7.18 26.92
C CYS A 41 -0.47 5.73 26.64
N ASP A 42 -0.95 4.77 27.43
CA ASP A 42 -0.61 3.35 27.26
C ASP A 42 -1.16 2.79 25.94
N HIS A 43 -2.38 3.21 25.56
CA HIS A 43 -2.94 2.87 24.24
C HIS A 43 -2.10 3.47 23.11
N ALA A 44 -1.66 4.72 23.24
CA ALA A 44 -0.78 5.35 22.26
C ALA A 44 0.54 4.56 22.13
N ALA A 45 1.18 4.22 23.26
CA ALA A 45 2.41 3.45 23.27
C ALA A 45 2.26 2.13 22.50
N ARG A 46 1.23 1.35 22.80
CA ARG A 46 0.97 0.08 22.11
C ARG A 46 0.75 0.22 20.60
N LEU A 47 0.09 1.29 20.15
CA LEU A 47 -0.10 1.56 18.73
C LEU A 47 1.22 1.92 18.05
N PHE A 48 2.07 2.74 18.67
CA PHE A 48 3.38 3.09 18.11
C PHE A 48 4.38 1.93 18.13
N GLU A 49 4.27 1.04 19.11
CA GLU A 49 5.03 -0.21 19.18
C GLU A 49 4.51 -1.30 18.23
N LEU A 50 3.40 -1.05 17.52
CA LEU A 50 2.71 -2.02 16.65
C LEU A 50 2.27 -3.31 17.38
N SER A 51 2.13 -3.26 18.68
CA SER A 51 1.64 -4.36 19.52
C SER A 51 0.09 -4.42 19.56
N GLU A 52 -0.56 -3.34 19.19
CA GLU A 52 -2.02 -3.23 19.00
C GLU A 52 -2.32 -2.61 17.64
N GLY A 53 -3.32 -3.13 16.92
CA GLY A 53 -3.79 -2.54 15.67
C GLY A 53 -4.67 -1.33 15.92
N GLY A 54 -4.54 -0.28 15.09
CA GLY A 54 -5.40 0.89 15.17
C GLY A 54 -4.88 2.08 14.39
N ASN A 55 -5.67 3.15 14.35
CA ASN A 55 -5.36 4.33 13.57
C ASN A 55 -4.56 5.34 14.40
N ILE A 56 -3.43 5.80 13.88
CA ILE A 56 -2.56 6.81 14.47
C ILE A 56 -2.64 8.10 13.65
N TYR A 57 -2.32 7.98 12.38
CA TYR A 57 -2.21 9.09 11.46
C TYR A 57 -2.49 8.63 10.03
N THR A 58 -3.22 9.41 9.25
CA THR A 58 -3.70 9.01 7.90
C THR A 58 -2.57 8.63 6.93
N ARG A 59 -1.38 9.20 7.05
CA ARG A 59 -0.22 8.79 6.25
C ARG A 59 0.19 7.34 6.51
N LEU A 60 -0.02 6.83 7.72
CA LEU A 60 0.26 5.46 8.09
C LEU A 60 -0.92 4.55 7.78
N GLN A 61 -2.11 4.96 8.20
CA GLN A 61 -3.33 4.18 8.03
C GLN A 61 -4.57 5.07 8.11
N ASN A 62 -5.55 4.80 7.23
CA ASN A 62 -6.86 5.45 7.24
C ASN A 62 -7.92 4.41 6.92
N PRO A 63 -9.04 4.33 7.66
CA PRO A 63 -10.07 3.31 7.44
C PRO A 63 -10.65 3.31 6.01
N THR A 64 -10.78 4.48 5.38
CA THR A 64 -11.23 4.58 3.99
C THR A 64 -10.22 3.92 3.03
N THR A 65 -8.93 4.20 3.21
CA THR A 65 -7.86 3.61 2.42
C THR A 65 -7.77 2.10 2.67
N THR A 66 -7.85 1.68 3.92
CA THR A 66 -7.83 0.27 4.32
C THR A 66 -8.96 -0.53 3.65
N ALA A 67 -10.17 0.04 3.56
CA ALA A 67 -11.28 -0.63 2.87
C ALA A 67 -10.99 -0.83 1.38
N TYR A 68 -10.34 0.14 0.73
CA TYR A 68 -9.89 0.02 -0.66
C TYR A 68 -8.81 -1.05 -0.81
N GLU A 69 -7.77 -1.02 0.02
CA GLU A 69 -6.66 -1.98 0.02
C GLU A 69 -7.16 -3.42 0.21
N GLN A 70 -8.04 -3.64 1.19
CA GLN A 70 -8.64 -4.96 1.44
C GLN A 70 -9.47 -5.45 0.25
N ARG A 71 -10.18 -4.56 -0.44
CA ARG A 71 -10.95 -4.89 -1.63
C ARG A 71 -10.04 -5.31 -2.78
N ILE A 72 -9.00 -4.55 -3.06
CA ILE A 72 -8.02 -4.89 -4.10
C ILE A 72 -7.32 -6.21 -3.78
N ALA A 73 -6.86 -6.40 -2.54
CA ALA A 73 -6.26 -7.65 -2.11
C ALA A 73 -7.20 -8.84 -2.34
N ALA A 74 -8.48 -8.72 -1.97
CA ALA A 74 -9.47 -9.78 -2.16
C ALA A 74 -9.72 -10.09 -3.65
N LEU A 75 -9.78 -9.08 -4.52
CA LEU A 75 -9.99 -9.25 -5.97
C LEU A 75 -8.83 -9.97 -6.65
N TYR A 76 -7.61 -9.73 -6.19
CA TYR A 76 -6.40 -10.39 -6.71
C TYR A 76 -6.05 -11.69 -5.98
N GLY A 77 -6.78 -12.05 -4.91
CA GLY A 77 -6.44 -13.19 -4.04
C GLY A 77 -5.10 -13.00 -3.34
N ALA A 78 -4.68 -11.75 -3.12
CA ALA A 78 -3.42 -11.39 -2.50
C ALA A 78 -3.54 -11.38 -0.97
N VAL A 79 -2.39 -11.49 -0.29
CA VAL A 79 -2.29 -11.39 1.18
C VAL A 79 -2.61 -9.99 1.68
N GLY A 80 -2.28 -8.97 0.87
CA GLY A 80 -2.52 -7.56 1.18
C GLY A 80 -2.35 -6.69 -0.06
N ALA A 81 -2.68 -5.41 0.08
CA ALA A 81 -2.44 -4.37 -0.90
C ALA A 81 -2.03 -3.09 -0.18
N LEU A 82 -1.26 -2.26 -0.84
CA LEU A 82 -0.86 -0.94 -0.37
C LEU A 82 -1.29 0.11 -1.38
N ALA A 83 -2.10 1.05 -0.95
CA ALA A 83 -2.49 2.19 -1.77
C ALA A 83 -1.47 3.32 -1.66
N VAL A 84 -1.09 3.87 -2.79
CA VAL A 84 -0.14 4.98 -2.89
C VAL A 84 -0.70 6.06 -3.81
N SER A 85 -0.10 7.25 -3.78
CA SER A 85 -0.61 8.44 -4.47
C SER A 85 -0.52 8.40 -5.99
N SER A 86 0.28 7.49 -6.56
CA SER A 86 0.44 7.37 -8.02
C SER A 86 0.94 5.99 -8.43
N GLY A 87 0.68 5.61 -9.71
CA GLY A 87 1.22 4.39 -10.28
C GLY A 87 2.75 4.37 -10.31
N MET A 88 3.40 5.51 -10.51
CA MET A 88 4.87 5.62 -10.46
C MET A 88 5.41 5.32 -9.07
N SER A 89 4.74 5.80 -8.01
CA SER A 89 5.09 5.46 -6.63
C SER A 89 4.87 3.98 -6.34
N ALA A 90 3.81 3.39 -6.87
CA ALA A 90 3.54 1.96 -6.72
C ALA A 90 4.67 1.10 -7.33
N ILE A 91 5.11 1.44 -8.54
CA ILE A 91 6.22 0.75 -9.22
C ILE A 91 7.52 0.90 -8.43
N LEU A 92 7.83 2.12 -7.97
CA LEU A 92 9.03 2.39 -7.19
C LEU A 92 9.06 1.55 -5.90
N ILE A 93 7.98 1.58 -5.13
CA ILE A 93 7.88 0.83 -3.87
C ILE A 93 7.97 -0.68 -4.13
N ALA A 94 7.30 -1.19 -5.17
CA ALA A 94 7.39 -2.60 -5.54
C ALA A 94 8.82 -3.03 -5.86
N VAL A 95 9.56 -2.23 -6.62
CA VAL A 95 10.95 -2.53 -6.96
C VAL A 95 11.85 -2.47 -5.72
N LEU A 96 11.75 -1.38 -4.93
CA LEU A 96 12.57 -1.21 -3.72
C LEU A 96 12.26 -2.22 -2.61
N SER A 97 11.08 -2.87 -2.66
CA SER A 97 10.76 -3.96 -1.72
C SER A 97 11.40 -5.30 -2.10
N LEU A 98 11.85 -5.45 -3.36
CA LEU A 98 12.36 -6.71 -3.90
C LEU A 98 13.86 -6.64 -4.22
N ALA A 99 14.39 -5.45 -4.48
CA ALA A 99 15.76 -5.22 -4.90
C ALA A 99 16.45 -4.21 -3.98
N ALA A 100 17.69 -4.52 -3.62
CA ALA A 100 18.58 -3.69 -2.83
C ALA A 100 19.73 -3.14 -3.68
N GLU A 101 20.55 -2.30 -3.08
CA GLU A 101 21.78 -1.81 -3.70
C GLU A 101 22.71 -2.96 -4.13
N GLY A 102 23.14 -2.92 -5.38
CA GLY A 102 23.96 -3.98 -5.98
C GLY A 102 23.18 -5.06 -6.72
N ASP A 103 21.86 -5.11 -6.59
CA ASP A 103 21.02 -6.03 -7.34
C ASP A 103 20.83 -5.59 -8.80
N ASN A 104 20.52 -6.55 -9.65
CA ASN A 104 20.24 -6.30 -11.07
C ASN A 104 18.75 -6.47 -11.37
N ILE A 105 18.22 -5.56 -12.19
CA ILE A 105 16.85 -5.62 -12.68
C ILE A 105 16.86 -5.89 -14.18
N VAL A 106 16.19 -6.96 -14.60
CA VAL A 106 15.94 -7.26 -16.01
C VAL A 106 14.53 -6.85 -16.36
N ALA A 107 14.39 -5.92 -17.28
CA ALA A 107 13.10 -5.37 -17.68
C ALA A 107 12.94 -5.35 -19.20
N SER A 108 11.70 -5.44 -19.68
CA SER A 108 11.37 -5.28 -21.09
C SER A 108 11.69 -3.84 -21.55
N PRO A 109 12.18 -3.64 -22.78
CA PRO A 109 12.32 -2.30 -23.36
C PRO A 109 10.98 -1.63 -23.67
N PHE A 110 9.89 -2.40 -23.73
CA PHE A 110 8.54 -1.93 -24.07
C PHE A 110 7.73 -1.57 -22.81
N LEU A 111 8.34 -0.76 -21.94
CA LEU A 111 7.67 -0.24 -20.76
C LEU A 111 7.00 1.11 -21.03
N TYR A 112 6.03 1.46 -20.20
CA TYR A 112 5.53 2.83 -20.13
C TYR A 112 6.70 3.81 -19.93
N GLY A 113 6.71 4.92 -20.67
CA GLY A 113 7.85 5.85 -20.71
C GLY A 113 8.30 6.35 -19.34
N GLY A 114 7.35 6.60 -18.42
CA GLY A 114 7.68 6.97 -17.03
C GLY A 114 8.46 5.87 -16.30
N THR A 115 8.02 4.62 -16.41
CA THR A 115 8.70 3.46 -15.81
C THR A 115 10.08 3.24 -16.41
N TYR A 116 10.20 3.38 -17.73
CA TYR A 116 11.49 3.30 -18.41
C TYR A 116 12.48 4.33 -17.87
N ASN A 117 12.05 5.59 -17.75
CA ASN A 117 12.89 6.67 -17.21
C ASN A 117 13.22 6.43 -15.73
N GLN A 118 12.27 5.93 -14.95
CA GLN A 118 12.49 5.59 -13.54
C GLN A 118 13.59 4.54 -13.39
N PHE A 119 13.56 3.48 -14.19
CA PHE A 119 14.60 2.44 -14.16
C PHE A 119 15.94 2.92 -14.69
N ARG A 120 15.93 3.70 -15.76
CA ARG A 120 17.15 4.17 -16.41
C ARG A 120 17.86 5.28 -15.64
N THR A 121 17.09 6.15 -14.95
CA THR A 121 17.63 7.38 -14.35
C THR A 121 17.53 7.35 -12.84
N CYS A 122 16.31 7.18 -12.29
CA CYS A 122 16.11 7.33 -10.85
C CYS A 122 16.77 6.22 -10.03
N LEU A 123 16.59 4.96 -10.43
CA LEU A 123 17.16 3.84 -9.68
C LEU A 123 18.68 3.75 -9.80
N LEU A 124 19.28 4.21 -10.92
CA LEU A 124 20.72 4.28 -11.07
C LEU A 124 21.35 5.37 -10.18
N TYR A 125 20.63 6.45 -9.90
CA TYR A 125 21.10 7.52 -9.00
C TYR A 125 21.02 7.16 -7.52
N THR A 126 20.13 6.24 -7.17
CA THR A 126 19.95 5.78 -5.78
C THR A 126 20.79 4.55 -5.45
N SER A 127 21.34 3.90 -6.47
CA SER A 127 22.26 2.75 -6.32
C SER A 127 23.55 3.09 -7.03
N PRO A 128 24.72 3.10 -6.36
CA PRO A 128 26.01 3.26 -7.03
C PRO A 128 26.13 2.20 -8.13
N SER A 129 26.27 2.66 -9.38
CA SER A 129 26.46 1.76 -10.50
C SER A 129 27.85 1.12 -10.39
N PRO A 130 28.02 -0.19 -10.66
CA PRO A 130 29.35 -0.80 -10.78
C PRO A 130 30.24 -0.10 -11.82
N ARG A 131 29.68 0.75 -12.69
CA ARG A 131 30.44 1.54 -13.68
C ARG A 131 31.04 2.82 -13.11
N ASP A 132 30.55 3.32 -11.97
CA ASP A 132 31.04 4.57 -11.38
C ASP A 132 32.36 4.38 -10.60
N GLY A 133 32.78 3.13 -10.39
CA GLY A 133 34.08 2.76 -9.81
C GLY A 133 35.17 2.36 -10.82
N ALA A 134 34.86 2.42 -12.12
CA ALA A 134 35.80 2.06 -13.19
C ALA A 134 36.31 3.32 -13.92
N THR A 135 37.04 4.18 -13.21
CA THR A 135 37.95 5.18 -13.81
C THR A 135 39.36 4.88 -13.38
#